data_6ff98bafa2243e35eb679a344dfbe3aa
#
_entry.id   6ff98bafa2243e35eb679a344dfbe3aa
#
_cell.length_a   1.000
_cell.length_b   1.000
_cell.length_c   1.000
_cell.angle_alpha   90.00
_cell.angle_beta   90.00
_cell.angle_gamma   90.00
#
_symmetry.space_group_name_H-M   'P 1'
#
loop_
_entity.id
_entity.type
_entity.pdbx_description
1 polymer ?
#
loop_
_entity_poly.entity_id
_entity_poly.type
_entity_poly.pdbx_seq_one_letter_code
_entity_poly.pdbx_strand_id
1 'polypeptide(L)'
;MKNLVIIGHPDTASFCHNGIYKTIVELIENSDQELKTIDLYRDSFTRPRHDLIEKYKELVTWSDKIYFISPVWWFRLTPRMEIFFDEVFTPGFAYEFVNVTKIYAYPKPFLKDKKLRTYV
;
A
#
# COMPACT_ATOMS: atom_id res chain seq x y z
N MET A 1 -12.24 -6.47 -11.66
CA MET A 1 -11.72 -5.76 -10.48
C MET A 1 -10.24 -5.53 -10.65
N LYS A 2 -9.78 -4.35 -10.33
CA LYS A 2 -8.37 -3.97 -10.43
C LYS A 2 -7.68 -4.16 -9.09
N ASN A 3 -6.71 -5.05 -9.04
CA ASN A 3 -6.03 -5.42 -7.81
C ASN A 3 -4.61 -4.87 -7.77
N LEU A 4 -4.24 -4.29 -6.65
CA LEU A 4 -2.89 -3.84 -6.35
C LEU A 4 -2.36 -4.63 -5.17
N VAL A 5 -1.22 -5.30 -5.34
CA VAL A 5 -0.57 -6.07 -4.28
C VAL A 5 0.74 -5.38 -3.91
N ILE A 6 0.87 -5.03 -2.65
CA ILE A 6 2.03 -4.31 -2.11
C ILE A 6 2.72 -5.20 -1.10
N ILE A 7 3.99 -5.53 -1.33
CA ILE A 7 4.79 -6.33 -0.42
C ILE A 7 5.96 -5.52 0.14
N GLY A 8 6.15 -5.61 1.46
CA GLY A 8 7.20 -4.92 2.19
C GLY A 8 8.07 -5.88 2.99
N HIS A 9 8.82 -6.76 2.32
CA HIS A 9 9.78 -7.63 2.96
C HIS A 9 11.08 -7.66 2.15
N PRO A 10 12.25 -7.48 2.80
CA PRO A 10 13.54 -7.43 2.09
C PRO A 10 14.03 -8.78 1.56
N ASP A 11 13.60 -9.88 2.17
CA ASP A 11 14.04 -11.22 1.81
C ASP A 11 13.03 -11.93 0.90
N THR A 12 13.41 -12.18 -0.35
CA THR A 12 12.56 -12.87 -1.33
C THR A 12 12.36 -14.36 -0.99
N ALA A 13 13.17 -14.94 -0.11
CA ALA A 13 12.99 -16.30 0.39
C ALA A 13 12.04 -16.39 1.60
N SER A 14 11.52 -15.26 2.07
CA SER A 14 10.62 -15.21 3.22
C SER A 14 9.26 -15.85 2.93
N PHE A 15 8.53 -16.20 3.99
CA PHE A 15 7.15 -16.66 3.86
C PHE A 15 6.23 -15.60 3.29
N CYS A 16 6.48 -14.31 3.57
CA CYS A 16 5.73 -13.21 2.96
C CYS A 16 5.78 -13.26 1.43
N HIS A 17 6.95 -13.52 0.84
CA HIS A 17 7.10 -13.66 -0.61
C HIS A 17 6.61 -15.00 -1.13
N ASN A 18 7.10 -16.10 -0.58
CA ASN A 18 6.87 -17.43 -1.14
C ASN A 18 5.54 -18.06 -0.72
N GLY A 19 5.03 -17.69 0.44
CA GLY A 19 3.74 -18.16 0.94
C GLY A 19 2.61 -17.22 0.56
N ILE A 20 2.60 -16.02 1.11
CA ILE A 20 1.47 -15.10 1.01
C ILE A 20 1.43 -14.38 -0.34
N TYR A 21 2.49 -13.66 -0.68
CA TYR A 21 2.55 -12.86 -1.90
C TYR A 21 2.35 -13.72 -3.16
N LYS A 22 3.13 -14.76 -3.29
CA LYS A 22 3.05 -15.66 -4.44
C LYS A 22 1.67 -16.28 -4.59
N THR A 23 1.07 -16.75 -3.50
CA THR A 23 -0.26 -17.33 -3.52
C THR A 23 -1.33 -16.33 -3.96
N ILE A 24 -1.29 -15.10 -3.45
CA ILE A 24 -2.25 -14.06 -3.83
C ILE A 24 -2.09 -13.70 -5.31
N VAL A 25 -0.85 -13.51 -5.76
CA VAL A 25 -0.57 -13.17 -7.17
C VAL A 25 -1.07 -14.27 -8.10
N GLU A 26 -0.77 -15.53 -7.80
CA GLU A 26 -1.23 -16.67 -8.62
C GLU A 26 -2.76 -16.77 -8.67
N LEU A 27 -3.43 -16.56 -7.54
CA LEU A 27 -4.89 -16.61 -7.49
C LEU A 27 -5.52 -15.51 -8.32
N ILE A 28 -4.96 -14.29 -8.28
CA ILE A 28 -5.47 -13.17 -9.07
C ILE A 28 -5.19 -13.39 -10.57
N GLU A 29 -3.98 -13.87 -10.92
CA GLU A 29 -3.61 -14.14 -12.31
C GLU A 29 -4.47 -15.25 -12.93
N ASN A 30 -4.89 -16.24 -12.14
CA ASN A 30 -5.78 -17.32 -12.60
C ASN A 30 -7.26 -16.90 -12.66
N SER A 31 -7.59 -15.71 -12.23
CA SER A 31 -8.90 -15.10 -12.39
C SER A 31 -8.86 -14.11 -13.55
N ASP A 32 -10.02 -13.66 -14.04
CA ASP A 32 -10.08 -12.63 -15.10
C ASP A 32 -9.94 -11.22 -14.55
N GLN A 33 -9.19 -11.03 -13.45
CA GLN A 33 -9.00 -9.74 -12.81
C GLN A 33 -7.64 -9.15 -13.18
N GLU A 34 -7.58 -7.82 -13.20
CA GLU A 34 -6.33 -7.11 -13.45
C GLU A 34 -5.47 -7.08 -12.19
N LEU A 35 -4.15 -7.13 -12.38
CA LEU A 35 -3.17 -7.13 -11.30
C LEU A 35 -2.01 -6.19 -11.62
N LYS A 36 -1.65 -5.37 -10.64
CA LYS A 36 -0.37 -4.65 -10.58
C LYS A 36 0.26 -4.89 -9.22
N THR A 37 1.57 -4.80 -9.14
CA THR A 37 2.32 -5.09 -7.92
C THR A 37 3.31 -3.98 -7.59
N ILE A 38 3.58 -3.83 -6.30
CA ILE A 38 4.65 -2.98 -5.76
C ILE A 38 5.48 -3.84 -4.82
N ASP A 39 6.79 -3.92 -5.09
CA ASP A 39 7.75 -4.51 -4.16
C ASP A 39 8.61 -3.38 -3.58
N LEU A 40 8.31 -2.99 -2.34
CA LEU A 40 8.93 -1.83 -1.71
C LEU A 40 10.44 -1.99 -1.51
N TYR A 41 10.94 -3.22 -1.40
CA TYR A 41 12.37 -3.47 -1.20
C TYR A 41 13.15 -3.69 -2.50
N ARG A 42 12.47 -3.74 -3.66
CA ARG A 42 13.09 -3.72 -4.98
C ARG A 42 13.12 -2.35 -5.60
N ASP A 43 12.18 -1.48 -5.21
CA ASP A 43 12.12 -0.12 -5.72
C ASP A 43 13.23 0.76 -5.11
N SER A 44 13.63 1.78 -5.84
CA SER A 44 14.67 2.70 -5.39
C SER A 44 14.12 3.73 -4.41
N PHE A 45 14.49 3.58 -3.13
CA PHE A 45 14.06 4.47 -2.05
C PHE A 45 15.10 5.55 -1.76
N THR A 46 15.75 6.06 -2.78
CA THR A 46 16.67 7.20 -2.65
C THR A 46 15.90 8.50 -2.46
N ARG A 47 16.53 9.50 -1.90
CA ARG A 47 15.94 10.85 -1.78
C ARG A 47 16.55 11.78 -2.84
N PRO A 48 15.78 12.69 -3.43
CA PRO A 48 14.32 12.81 -3.33
C PRO A 48 13.61 11.67 -4.06
N ARG A 49 12.41 11.29 -3.59
CA ARG A 49 11.63 10.19 -4.20
C ARG A 49 10.23 10.63 -4.66
N HIS A 50 10.12 11.85 -5.16
CA HIS A 50 8.85 12.39 -5.63
C HIS A 50 8.25 11.55 -6.77
N ASP A 51 9.06 11.14 -7.73
CA ASP A 51 8.60 10.37 -8.88
C ASP A 51 8.07 8.99 -8.44
N LEU A 52 8.76 8.35 -7.50
CA LEU A 52 8.33 7.06 -6.96
C LEU A 52 7.00 7.19 -6.21
N ILE A 53 6.85 8.23 -5.38
CA ILE A 53 5.62 8.49 -4.64
C ILE A 53 4.46 8.79 -5.59
N GLU A 54 4.66 9.57 -6.63
CA GLU A 54 3.62 9.82 -7.63
C GLU A 54 3.21 8.54 -8.36
N LYS A 55 4.16 7.68 -8.71
CA LYS A 55 3.87 6.36 -9.28
C LYS A 55 3.00 5.52 -8.33
N TYR A 56 3.32 5.50 -7.05
CA TYR A 56 2.54 4.76 -6.06
C TYR A 56 1.12 5.33 -5.93
N LYS A 57 0.97 6.65 -5.93
CA LYS A 57 -0.35 7.30 -5.90
C LYS A 57 -1.19 6.94 -7.11
N GLU A 58 -0.58 6.91 -8.29
CA GLU A 58 -1.26 6.48 -9.53
C GLU A 58 -1.76 5.04 -9.42
N LEU A 59 -0.94 4.13 -8.89
CA LEU A 59 -1.33 2.73 -8.69
C LEU A 59 -2.45 2.57 -7.67
N VAL A 60 -2.40 3.31 -6.58
CA VAL A 60 -3.47 3.31 -5.58
C VAL A 60 -4.77 3.83 -6.19
N THR A 61 -4.71 4.91 -6.95
CA THR A 61 -5.89 5.48 -7.62
C THR A 61 -6.48 4.50 -8.62
N TRP A 62 -5.63 3.81 -9.39
CA TRP A 62 -6.05 2.82 -10.37
C TRP A 62 -6.79 1.63 -9.73
N SER A 63 -6.40 1.20 -8.53
CA SER A 63 -6.87 -0.04 -7.92
C SER A 63 -8.28 0.06 -7.36
N ASP A 64 -8.99 -1.06 -7.38
CA ASP A 64 -10.25 -1.24 -6.63
C ASP A 64 -9.99 -1.93 -5.29
N LYS A 65 -9.01 -2.83 -5.24
CA LYS A 65 -8.64 -3.58 -4.05
C LYS A 65 -7.13 -3.57 -3.87
N ILE A 66 -6.70 -3.34 -2.64
CA ILE A 66 -5.29 -3.28 -2.28
C ILE A 66 -4.99 -4.34 -1.23
N TYR A 67 -3.94 -5.11 -1.47
CA TYR A 67 -3.39 -6.09 -0.54
C TYR A 67 -2.07 -5.57 0.01
N PHE A 68 -1.97 -5.47 1.32
CA PHE A 68 -0.73 -5.11 2.00
C PHE A 68 -0.13 -6.36 2.64
N ILE A 69 1.10 -6.69 2.31
CA ILE A 69 1.81 -7.86 2.84
C ILE A 69 3.10 -7.40 3.49
N SER A 70 3.21 -7.57 4.80
CA SER A 70 4.38 -7.14 5.56
C SER A 70 4.48 -7.95 6.86
N PRO A 71 5.67 -8.38 7.27
CA PRO A 71 5.83 -8.94 8.61
C PRO A 71 5.69 -7.86 9.67
N VAL A 72 5.43 -8.26 10.90
CA VAL A 72 5.43 -7.36 12.05
C VAL A 72 6.79 -7.50 12.75
N TRP A 73 7.58 -6.43 12.70
CA TRP A 73 8.88 -6.36 13.36
C TRP A 73 8.81 -5.36 14.51
N TRP A 74 9.11 -5.80 15.71
CA TRP A 74 9.08 -4.94 16.90
C TRP A 74 7.76 -4.17 17.03
N PHE A 75 6.64 -4.91 16.90
CA PHE A 75 5.28 -4.37 16.97
C PHE A 75 4.93 -3.35 15.89
N ARG A 76 5.69 -3.32 14.80
CA ARG A 76 5.52 -2.38 13.67
C ARG A 76 5.59 -3.12 12.36
N LEU A 77 5.10 -2.49 11.31
CA LEU A 77 5.34 -2.94 9.93
C LEU A 77 6.81 -2.69 9.58
N THR A 78 7.28 -3.26 8.45
CA THR A 78 8.64 -2.98 7.99
C THR A 78 8.81 -1.49 7.70
N PRO A 79 10.06 -0.94 7.81
CA PRO A 79 10.29 0.49 7.62
C PRO A 79 9.76 1.04 6.30
N ARG A 80 9.96 0.32 5.20
CA ARG A 80 9.48 0.79 3.89
C ARG A 80 7.96 0.74 3.76
N MET A 81 7.29 -0.21 4.41
CA MET A 81 5.83 -0.23 4.46
C MET A 81 5.30 0.96 5.25
N GLU A 82 5.93 1.32 6.36
CA GLU A 82 5.57 2.52 7.12
C GLU A 82 5.81 3.80 6.32
N ILE A 83 6.94 3.90 5.62
CA ILE A 83 7.22 5.03 4.72
C ILE A 83 6.16 5.13 3.62
N PHE A 84 5.74 3.99 3.09
CA PHE A 84 4.66 3.98 2.10
C PHE A 84 3.39 4.65 2.64
N PHE A 85 2.96 4.28 3.83
CA PHE A 85 1.79 4.92 4.46
C PHE A 85 2.01 6.40 4.71
N ASP A 86 3.17 6.77 5.24
CA ASP A 86 3.47 8.17 5.57
C ASP A 86 3.55 9.08 4.35
N GLU A 87 4.13 8.60 3.26
CA GLU A 87 4.41 9.43 2.08
C GLU A 87 3.37 9.31 0.98
N VAL A 88 2.61 8.21 0.92
CA VAL A 88 1.58 8.01 -0.09
C VAL A 88 0.20 8.39 0.44
N PHE A 89 -0.17 7.90 1.61
CA PHE A 89 -1.47 8.23 2.22
C PHE A 89 -1.42 9.55 2.98
N THR A 90 -1.20 10.61 2.24
CA THR A 90 -1.03 11.96 2.78
C THR A 90 -2.33 12.75 2.78
N PRO A 91 -2.42 13.85 3.57
CA PRO A 91 -3.54 14.79 3.46
C PRO A 91 -3.69 15.32 2.04
N GLY A 92 -4.93 15.45 1.58
CA GLY A 92 -5.24 15.87 0.22
C GLY A 92 -5.32 14.72 -0.79
N PHE A 93 -4.67 13.58 -0.53
CA PHE A 93 -4.77 12.39 -1.36
C PHE A 93 -5.66 11.32 -0.74
N ALA A 94 -5.29 10.84 0.46
CA ALA A 94 -6.03 9.78 1.14
C ALA A 94 -7.15 10.31 2.02
N TYR A 95 -6.98 11.51 2.56
CA TYR A 95 -7.93 12.12 3.49
C TYR A 95 -7.70 13.64 3.55
N GLU A 96 -8.63 14.34 4.18
CA GLU A 96 -8.46 15.73 4.60
C GLU A 96 -9.05 15.90 5.99
N PHE A 97 -8.59 16.93 6.71
CA PHE A 97 -9.19 17.30 7.98
C PHE A 97 -10.31 18.32 7.77
N VAL A 98 -11.50 18.00 8.27
CA VAL A 98 -12.65 18.89 8.24
C VAL A 98 -12.75 19.58 9.58
N ASN A 99 -12.58 20.92 9.59
CA ASN A 99 -12.67 21.71 10.80
C ASN A 99 -14.13 21.92 11.20
N VAL A 100 -14.49 21.47 12.40
CA VAL A 100 -15.82 21.70 12.99
C VAL A 100 -15.81 22.96 13.85
N THR A 101 -14.71 23.15 14.61
CA THR A 101 -14.48 24.34 15.43
C THR A 101 -13.02 24.77 15.29
N LYS A 102 -12.61 25.85 15.96
CA LYS A 102 -11.21 26.30 15.96
C LYS A 102 -10.23 25.29 16.54
N ILE A 103 -10.70 24.36 17.39
CA ILE A 103 -9.88 23.38 18.10
C ILE A 103 -10.22 21.94 17.78
N TYR A 104 -11.26 21.70 17.00
CA TYR A 104 -11.71 20.35 16.66
C TYR A 104 -11.77 20.14 15.16
N ALA A 105 -11.17 19.05 14.71
CA ALA A 105 -11.21 18.60 13.33
C ALA A 105 -11.33 17.06 13.29
N TYR A 106 -11.92 16.53 12.22
CA TYR A 106 -11.95 15.09 11.99
C TYR A 106 -11.43 14.75 10.58
N PRO A 107 -10.83 13.56 10.38
CA PRO A 107 -10.39 13.14 9.06
C PRO A 107 -11.58 12.73 8.18
N LYS A 108 -11.60 13.23 6.94
CA LYS A 108 -12.55 12.83 5.91
C LYS A 108 -11.83 11.94 4.91
N PRO A 109 -12.22 10.65 4.75
CA PRO A 109 -11.51 9.75 3.84
C PRO A 109 -11.86 10.00 2.37
N PHE A 110 -10.84 9.87 1.50
CA PHE A 110 -11.00 9.95 0.05
C PHE A 110 -10.94 8.58 -0.65
N LEU A 111 -10.45 7.55 0.04
CA LEU A 111 -10.27 6.21 -0.53
C LEU A 111 -11.31 5.21 -0.01
N LYS A 112 -12.45 5.68 0.45
CA LYS A 112 -13.50 4.85 1.09
C LYS A 112 -14.17 3.85 0.16
N ASP A 113 -14.07 4.04 -1.15
CA ASP A 113 -14.61 3.14 -2.18
C ASP A 113 -13.69 1.94 -2.46
N LYS A 114 -12.49 1.91 -1.89
CA LYS A 114 -11.53 0.85 -2.09
C LYS A 114 -11.62 -0.21 -0.99
N LYS A 115 -11.35 -1.45 -1.36
CA LYS A 115 -11.25 -2.57 -0.43
C LYS A 115 -9.80 -2.80 -0.05
N LEU A 116 -9.55 -3.03 1.24
CA LEU A 116 -8.21 -3.26 1.77
C LEU A 116 -8.13 -4.62 2.45
N ARG A 117 -6.99 -5.30 2.28
CA ARG A 117 -6.64 -6.54 2.98
C ARG A 117 -5.21 -6.42 3.49
N THR A 118 -4.99 -6.82 4.72
CA THR A 118 -3.66 -6.78 5.33
C THR A 118 -3.27 -8.18 5.80
N TYR A 119 -2.06 -8.57 5.45
CA TYR A 119 -1.46 -9.84 5.86
C TYR A 119 -0.14 -9.55 6.57
N VAL A 120 -0.05 -9.96 7.80
CA VAL A 120 1.13 -9.75 8.66
C VAL A 120 1.68 -11.05 9.21
#